data_47cf924cc89d166d6e193b2ba149a281
#
_entry.id   47cf924cc89d166d6e193b2ba149a281
#
_cell.length_a   1.000
_cell.length_b   1.000
_cell.length_c   1.000
_cell.angle_alpha   90.00
_cell.angle_beta   90.00
_cell.angle_gamma   90.00
#
_symmetry.space_group_name_H-M   'P 1'
#
loop_
_entity.id
_entity.type
_entity.pdbx_description
1 polymer ?
#
loop_
_entity_poly.entity_id
_entity_poly.type
_entity_poly.pdbx_seq_one_letter_code
_entity_poly.pdbx_strand_id
1 'polypeptide(L)'
;MKKLLLILFGLIIINPAQLIAGDKEDIIKQLLANNAYAKKNNQTADEYSANGALEFWSSGGLMQKIEPAGRPDKYDYMKIDFKHIEVIVLVPKKAAVAMYYSEGSMKPEGAPAVSHYLTRVTQGLVKEGGTWKIRASHWSPVSGGSGTTQTTLN
;
A
#
# COMPACT_ATOMS: atom_id res chain seq x y z
N MET A 1 -42.26 -45.68 -7.59
CA MET A 1 -40.86 -45.66 -7.08
C MET A 1 -40.33 -44.24 -7.11
N LYS A 2 -40.31 -43.55 -5.95
CA LYS A 2 -39.77 -42.15 -5.83
C LYS A 2 -38.28 -42.23 -5.58
N LYS A 3 -37.45 -41.71 -6.50
CA LYS A 3 -36.01 -41.59 -6.32
C LYS A 3 -35.75 -40.41 -5.41
N LEU A 4 -35.25 -40.66 -4.21
CA LEU A 4 -34.78 -39.65 -3.25
C LEU A 4 -33.41 -39.16 -3.72
N LEU A 5 -33.33 -37.90 -4.20
CA LEU A 5 -32.10 -37.26 -4.58
C LEU A 5 -31.45 -36.66 -3.32
N LEU A 6 -30.43 -37.32 -2.77
CA LEU A 6 -29.63 -36.81 -1.66
C LEU A 6 -28.68 -35.75 -2.21
N ILE A 7 -28.96 -34.47 -1.96
CA ILE A 7 -28.02 -33.36 -2.23
C ILE A 7 -27.07 -33.31 -1.05
N LEU A 8 -25.84 -33.79 -1.27
CA LEU A 8 -24.74 -33.66 -0.31
C LEU A 8 -24.24 -32.21 -0.33
N PHE A 9 -24.67 -31.37 0.61
CA PHE A 9 -24.08 -30.05 0.84
C PHE A 9 -22.71 -30.26 1.49
N GLY A 10 -21.65 -30.22 0.69
CA GLY A 10 -20.28 -30.21 1.17
C GLY A 10 -20.01 -28.89 1.90
N LEU A 11 -19.90 -28.94 3.23
CA LEU A 11 -19.49 -27.84 4.06
C LEU A 11 -18.00 -27.55 3.77
N ILE A 12 -17.71 -26.55 2.95
CA ILE A 12 -16.33 -26.10 2.71
C ILE A 12 -15.87 -25.36 3.98
N ILE A 13 -15.14 -26.05 4.83
CA ILE A 13 -14.49 -25.44 6.00
C ILE A 13 -13.25 -24.69 5.47
N ILE A 14 -13.36 -23.37 5.32
CA ILE A 14 -12.23 -22.52 4.96
C ILE A 14 -11.33 -22.36 6.20
N ASN A 15 -10.11 -22.88 6.11
CA ASN A 15 -9.12 -22.78 7.19
C ASN A 15 -8.67 -21.30 7.35
N PRO A 16 -8.72 -20.72 8.56
CA PRO A 16 -8.28 -19.35 8.80
C PRO A 16 -6.82 -19.10 8.38
N ALA A 17 -5.95 -20.08 8.44
CA ALA A 17 -4.58 -19.98 7.96
C ALA A 17 -4.50 -19.75 6.44
N GLN A 18 -5.40 -20.35 5.65
CA GLN A 18 -5.48 -20.13 4.20
C GLN A 18 -5.99 -18.72 3.86
N LEU A 19 -6.90 -18.16 4.68
CA LEU A 19 -7.37 -16.79 4.52
C LEU A 19 -6.27 -15.77 4.79
N ILE A 20 -5.45 -16.01 5.81
CA ILE A 20 -4.31 -15.14 6.16
C ILE A 20 -3.26 -15.18 5.05
N ALA A 21 -2.92 -16.35 4.54
CA ALA A 21 -1.96 -16.51 3.44
C ALA A 21 -2.46 -15.78 2.19
N GLY A 22 -3.71 -15.96 1.79
CA GLY A 22 -4.29 -15.29 0.64
C GLY A 22 -4.32 -13.76 0.77
N ASP A 23 -4.67 -13.22 1.94
CA ASP A 23 -4.65 -11.78 2.18
C ASP A 23 -3.22 -11.19 2.12
N LYS A 24 -2.21 -11.91 2.65
CA LYS A 24 -0.80 -11.51 2.56
C LYS A 24 -0.35 -11.42 1.10
N GLU A 25 -0.63 -12.45 0.32
CA GLU A 25 -0.26 -12.52 -1.10
C GLU A 25 -0.97 -11.44 -1.93
N ASP A 26 -2.27 -11.22 -1.70
CA ASP A 26 -3.06 -10.18 -2.36
C ASP A 26 -2.46 -8.78 -2.13
N ILE A 27 -2.10 -8.46 -0.87
CA ILE A 27 -1.48 -7.17 -0.51
C ILE A 27 -0.13 -7.00 -1.21
N ILE A 28 0.74 -8.00 -1.15
CA ILE A 28 2.06 -7.94 -1.80
C ILE A 28 1.89 -7.72 -3.31
N LYS A 29 1.00 -8.47 -3.94
CA LYS A 29 0.71 -8.33 -5.37
C LYS A 29 0.19 -6.94 -5.73
N GLN A 30 -0.72 -6.39 -4.92
CA GLN A 30 -1.26 -5.04 -5.10
C GLN A 30 -0.17 -3.97 -4.97
N LEU A 31 0.68 -4.04 -3.93
CA LEU A 31 1.79 -3.11 -3.73
C LEU A 31 2.77 -3.13 -4.91
N LEU A 32 3.14 -4.31 -5.39
CA LEU A 32 4.04 -4.44 -6.55
C LEU A 32 3.39 -3.93 -7.83
N ALA A 33 2.09 -4.15 -8.04
CA ALA A 33 1.35 -3.64 -9.18
C ALA A 33 1.27 -2.11 -9.16
N ASN A 34 0.97 -1.50 -8.00
CA ASN A 34 0.95 -0.04 -7.83
C ASN A 34 2.33 0.56 -8.08
N ASN A 35 3.40 -0.07 -7.58
CA ASN A 35 4.76 0.39 -7.84
C ASN A 35 5.13 0.30 -9.33
N ALA A 36 4.77 -0.79 -10.01
CA ALA A 36 5.00 -0.93 -11.45
C ALA A 36 4.22 0.11 -12.26
N TYR A 37 2.97 0.39 -11.88
CA TYR A 37 2.16 1.46 -12.47
C TYR A 37 2.83 2.83 -12.29
N ALA A 38 3.28 3.14 -11.08
CA ALA A 38 3.90 4.42 -10.76
C ALA A 38 5.19 4.65 -11.57
N LYS A 39 6.03 3.62 -11.72
CA LYS A 39 7.24 3.68 -12.56
C LYS A 39 6.92 3.89 -14.04
N LYS A 40 5.84 3.29 -14.55
CA LYS A 40 5.43 3.39 -15.95
C LYS A 40 4.79 4.73 -16.28
N ASN A 41 3.99 5.27 -15.35
CA ASN A 41 3.13 6.43 -15.61
C ASN A 41 3.63 7.72 -14.93
N ASN A 42 4.72 7.64 -14.14
CA ASN A 42 5.21 8.76 -13.33
C ASN A 42 4.11 9.34 -12.41
N GLN A 43 3.24 8.47 -11.90
CA GLN A 43 2.11 8.87 -11.07
C GLN A 43 1.72 7.72 -10.17
N THR A 44 1.45 7.97 -8.88
CA THR A 44 0.98 6.95 -7.94
C THR A 44 -0.45 6.47 -8.28
N ALA A 45 -0.75 5.23 -7.92
CA ALA A 45 -2.06 4.60 -8.07
C ALA A 45 -2.60 4.10 -6.71
N ASP A 46 -2.25 4.81 -5.63
CA ASP A 46 -2.66 4.42 -4.29
C ASP A 46 -4.17 4.62 -4.09
N GLU A 47 -4.81 3.62 -3.52
CA GLU A 47 -6.20 3.67 -3.15
C GLU A 47 -6.34 3.90 -1.64
N TYR A 48 -7.17 4.87 -1.28
CA TYR A 48 -7.41 5.24 0.11
C TYR A 48 -8.77 4.73 0.61
N SER A 49 -8.84 4.48 1.92
CA SER A 49 -10.08 4.09 2.61
C SER A 49 -11.21 5.10 2.36
N ALA A 50 -12.45 4.63 2.38
CA ALA A 50 -13.63 5.50 2.34
C ALA A 50 -13.67 6.53 3.49
N ASN A 51 -12.89 6.32 4.55
CA ASN A 51 -12.70 7.26 5.64
C ASN A 51 -11.43 8.12 5.50
N GLY A 52 -10.82 8.14 4.31
CA GLY A 52 -9.53 8.80 4.06
C GLY A 52 -8.36 8.09 4.74
N ALA A 53 -7.21 8.76 4.81
CA ALA A 53 -6.02 8.25 5.46
C ALA A 53 -5.27 9.34 6.25
N LEU A 54 -4.38 8.89 7.15
CA LEU A 54 -3.41 9.74 7.84
C LEU A 54 -2.01 9.32 7.40
N GLU A 55 -1.20 10.29 7.01
CA GLU A 55 0.14 10.01 6.48
C GLU A 55 1.22 10.90 7.09
N PHE A 56 2.36 10.30 7.41
CA PHE A 56 3.64 11.00 7.58
C PHE A 56 4.49 10.73 6.35
N TRP A 57 4.88 11.79 5.67
CA TRP A 57 5.70 11.69 4.46
C TRP A 57 7.19 11.67 4.78
N SER A 58 7.97 11.17 3.85
CA SER A 58 9.44 11.08 3.97
C SER A 58 10.14 12.44 4.01
N SER A 59 9.44 13.52 3.74
CA SER A 59 9.90 14.89 3.92
C SER A 59 10.10 15.32 5.38
N GLY A 60 9.56 14.53 6.35
CA GLY A 60 9.64 14.83 7.78
C GLY A 60 8.67 15.93 8.25
N GLY A 61 7.69 16.30 7.41
CA GLY A 61 6.68 17.30 7.74
C GLY A 61 5.59 16.79 8.70
N LEU A 62 4.59 17.65 8.92
CA LEU A 62 3.42 17.35 9.76
C LEU A 62 2.57 16.24 9.13
N MET A 63 1.73 15.66 9.98
CA MET A 63 0.75 14.66 9.55
C MET A 63 -0.21 15.23 8.51
N GLN A 64 -0.34 14.53 7.39
CA GLN A 64 -1.29 14.86 6.33
C GLN A 64 -2.59 14.08 6.49
N LYS A 65 -3.71 14.73 6.23
CA LYS A 65 -5.01 14.09 6.05
C LYS A 65 -5.26 13.91 4.57
N ILE A 66 -5.48 12.68 4.15
CA ILE A 66 -5.76 12.35 2.75
C ILE A 66 -7.24 12.02 2.63
N GLU A 67 -7.92 12.72 1.73
CA GLU A 67 -9.34 12.49 1.44
C GLU A 67 -9.57 11.12 0.78
N PRO A 68 -10.78 10.55 0.86
CA PRO A 68 -11.08 9.23 0.26
C PRO A 68 -10.78 9.13 -1.24
N ALA A 69 -11.00 10.21 -1.98
CA ALA A 69 -10.68 10.26 -3.41
C ALA A 69 -9.17 10.16 -3.67
N GLY A 70 -8.37 10.41 -2.63
CA GLY A 70 -6.94 10.46 -2.76
C GLY A 70 -6.45 11.65 -3.59
N ARG A 71 -5.16 11.68 -3.76
CA ARG A 71 -4.49 12.61 -4.67
C ARG A 71 -3.34 11.83 -5.32
N PRO A 72 -3.37 11.60 -6.64
CA PRO A 72 -2.23 10.96 -7.28
C PRO A 72 -1.03 11.91 -7.26
N ASP A 73 0.07 11.47 -6.64
CA ASP A 73 1.33 12.18 -6.70
C ASP A 73 1.93 12.01 -8.09
N LYS A 74 2.40 13.12 -8.68
CA LYS A 74 3.01 13.17 -10.01
C LYS A 74 4.50 13.41 -9.93
N TYR A 75 5.20 12.83 -10.88
CA TYR A 75 6.65 12.88 -10.96
C TYR A 75 7.12 13.22 -12.38
N ASP A 76 8.23 13.94 -12.50
CA ASP A 76 8.91 14.08 -13.78
C ASP A 76 9.56 12.73 -14.17
N TYR A 77 10.06 12.00 -13.20
CA TYR A 77 10.43 10.57 -13.31
C TYR A 77 10.31 9.85 -11.97
N MET A 78 10.07 8.55 -12.04
CA MET A 78 10.03 7.67 -10.88
C MET A 78 10.73 6.34 -11.18
N LYS A 79 11.82 6.05 -10.46
CA LYS A 79 12.64 4.83 -10.56
C LYS A 79 12.82 4.26 -9.15
N ILE A 80 11.70 3.93 -8.53
CA ILE A 80 11.64 3.39 -7.17
C ILE A 80 11.26 1.92 -7.23
N ASP A 81 11.90 1.10 -6.40
CA ASP A 81 11.55 -0.29 -6.16
C ASP A 81 11.13 -0.50 -4.70
N PHE A 82 10.06 -1.27 -4.50
CA PHE A 82 9.69 -1.77 -3.19
C PHE A 82 10.42 -3.07 -2.90
N LYS A 83 11.08 -3.15 -1.75
CA LYS A 83 11.93 -4.27 -1.35
C LYS A 83 11.55 -4.79 0.03
N HIS A 84 11.76 -6.08 0.24
CA HIS A 84 11.55 -6.75 1.55
C HIS A 84 10.15 -6.49 2.11
N ILE A 85 9.12 -6.73 1.27
CA ILE A 85 7.73 -6.50 1.68
C ILE A 85 7.31 -7.60 2.66
N GLU A 86 6.99 -7.21 3.89
CA GLU A 86 6.39 -8.05 4.90
C GLU A 86 4.98 -7.58 5.23
N VAL A 87 4.06 -8.53 5.41
CA VAL A 87 2.66 -8.23 5.72
C VAL A 87 2.24 -9.01 6.95
N ILE A 88 1.62 -8.29 7.89
CA ILE A 88 1.00 -8.83 9.09
C ILE A 88 -0.51 -8.67 8.95
N VAL A 89 -1.24 -9.75 8.76
CA VAL A 89 -2.70 -9.73 8.74
C VAL A 89 -3.19 -9.66 10.19
N LEU A 90 -3.79 -8.54 10.56
CA LEU A 90 -4.31 -8.30 11.92
C LEU A 90 -5.67 -8.96 12.09
N VAL A 91 -6.55 -8.79 11.09
CA VAL A 91 -7.87 -9.39 11.04
C VAL A 91 -8.11 -9.89 9.61
N PRO A 92 -8.28 -11.20 9.38
CA PRO A 92 -8.49 -11.76 8.04
C PRO A 92 -9.60 -11.03 7.29
N LYS A 93 -9.34 -10.70 6.02
CA LYS A 93 -10.24 -9.96 5.10
C LYS A 93 -10.69 -8.59 5.58
N LYS A 94 -10.04 -8.00 6.59
CA LYS A 94 -10.44 -6.70 7.15
C LYS A 94 -9.30 -5.72 7.35
N ALA A 95 -8.20 -6.15 7.98
CA ALA A 95 -7.13 -5.24 8.36
C ALA A 95 -5.76 -5.93 8.33
N ALA A 96 -4.75 -5.19 7.87
CA ALA A 96 -3.37 -5.63 7.81
C ALA A 96 -2.40 -4.46 7.98
N VAL A 97 -1.15 -4.79 8.29
CA VAL A 97 -0.02 -3.86 8.22
C VAL A 97 0.98 -4.40 7.21
N ALA A 98 1.40 -3.55 6.27
CA ALA A 98 2.52 -3.82 5.38
C ALA A 98 3.73 -2.99 5.80
N MET A 99 4.91 -3.62 5.79
CA MET A 99 6.19 -2.96 6.05
C MET A 99 7.17 -3.32 4.94
N TYR A 100 7.89 -2.33 4.41
CA TYR A 100 8.82 -2.53 3.32
C TYR A 100 9.81 -1.37 3.19
N TYR A 101 10.81 -1.52 2.34
CA TYR A 101 11.70 -0.45 1.93
C TYR A 101 11.32 0.05 0.54
N SER A 102 11.47 1.35 0.34
CA SER A 102 11.29 2.03 -0.94
C SER A 102 12.63 2.66 -1.31
N GLU A 103 13.25 2.18 -2.39
CA GLU A 103 14.63 2.53 -2.77
C GLU A 103 14.74 2.88 -4.25
N GLY A 104 15.53 3.94 -4.56
CA GLY A 104 15.84 4.33 -5.92
C GLY A 104 16.06 5.82 -6.09
N SER A 105 15.52 6.38 -7.16
CA SER A 105 15.57 7.80 -7.44
C SER A 105 14.26 8.30 -8.02
N MET A 106 13.93 9.56 -7.76
CA MET A 106 12.72 10.18 -8.32
C MET A 106 12.87 11.69 -8.40
N LYS A 107 12.02 12.31 -9.17
CA LYS A 107 11.83 13.77 -9.15
C LYS A 107 10.33 14.05 -9.07
N PRO A 108 9.80 14.44 -7.90
CA PRO A 108 8.42 14.90 -7.79
C PRO A 108 8.19 16.14 -8.66
N GLU A 109 7.00 16.28 -9.23
CA GLU A 109 6.62 17.48 -9.99
C GLU A 109 6.73 18.73 -9.11
N GLY A 110 7.43 19.75 -9.59
CA GLY A 110 7.64 20.99 -8.85
C GLY A 110 8.63 20.93 -7.66
N ALA A 111 9.33 19.81 -7.46
CA ALA A 111 10.31 19.63 -6.39
C ALA A 111 11.68 19.20 -6.91
N PRO A 112 12.77 19.37 -6.11
CA PRO A 112 14.09 18.87 -6.47
C PRO A 112 14.11 17.35 -6.66
N ALA A 113 15.02 16.88 -7.53
CA ALA A 113 15.29 15.46 -7.70
C ALA A 113 15.92 14.85 -6.45
N VAL A 114 15.55 13.61 -6.14
CA VAL A 114 16.17 12.80 -5.08
C VAL A 114 16.89 11.64 -5.73
N SER A 115 18.22 11.67 -5.71
CA SER A 115 19.08 10.67 -6.37
C SER A 115 19.24 9.38 -5.55
N HIS A 116 19.13 9.48 -4.24
CA HIS A 116 19.26 8.35 -3.31
C HIS A 116 18.05 8.34 -2.35
N TYR A 117 16.88 8.05 -2.92
CA TYR A 117 15.69 7.82 -2.11
C TYR A 117 15.80 6.46 -1.44
N LEU A 118 15.80 6.45 -0.13
CA LEU A 118 15.80 5.22 0.67
C LEU A 118 14.97 5.44 1.94
N THR A 119 13.78 4.86 1.95
CA THR A 119 12.84 5.01 3.07
C THR A 119 12.32 3.66 3.55
N ARG A 120 12.00 3.59 4.82
CA ARG A 120 11.18 2.55 5.40
C ARG A 120 9.73 3.02 5.41
N VAL A 121 8.86 2.09 5.09
CA VAL A 121 7.43 2.33 4.95
C VAL A 121 6.66 1.42 5.88
N THR A 122 5.66 1.97 6.54
CA THR A 122 4.64 1.22 7.27
C THR A 122 3.28 1.69 6.80
N GLN A 123 2.44 0.78 6.33
CA GLN A 123 1.07 1.08 5.89
C GLN A 123 0.07 0.25 6.67
N GLY A 124 -0.88 0.92 7.30
CA GLY A 124 -2.11 0.30 7.83
C GLY A 124 -3.14 0.19 6.71
N LEU A 125 -3.58 -1.02 6.42
CA LEU A 125 -4.48 -1.35 5.32
C LEU A 125 -5.81 -1.87 5.82
N VAL A 126 -6.89 -1.50 5.14
CA VAL A 126 -8.25 -2.03 5.36
C VAL A 126 -8.81 -2.59 4.06
N LYS A 127 -9.57 -3.68 4.13
CA LYS A 127 -10.19 -4.28 2.94
C LYS A 127 -11.59 -3.72 2.76
N GLU A 128 -11.82 -2.98 1.69
CA GLU A 128 -13.08 -2.33 1.35
C GLU A 128 -13.43 -2.63 -0.12
N GLY A 129 -14.64 -3.12 -0.36
CA GLY A 129 -15.09 -3.46 -1.72
C GLY A 129 -14.23 -4.54 -2.42
N GLY A 130 -13.55 -5.39 -1.64
CA GLY A 130 -12.68 -6.45 -2.17
C GLY A 130 -11.22 -6.03 -2.41
N THR A 131 -10.89 -4.74 -2.33
CA THR A 131 -9.54 -4.16 -2.48
C THR A 131 -8.93 -3.76 -1.14
N TRP A 132 -7.61 -3.81 -1.04
CA TRP A 132 -6.88 -3.29 0.12
C TRP A 132 -6.59 -1.80 -0.07
N LYS A 133 -7.01 -0.99 0.91
CA LYS A 133 -6.92 0.47 0.87
C LYS A 133 -6.10 1.01 2.00
N ILE A 134 -5.35 2.07 1.75
CA ILE A 134 -4.53 2.74 2.75
C ILE A 134 -5.42 3.49 3.73
N ARG A 135 -5.23 3.25 5.03
CA ARG A 135 -5.88 3.96 6.14
C ARG A 135 -4.91 4.80 6.94
N ALA A 136 -3.65 4.38 6.96
CA ALA A 136 -2.55 5.15 7.55
C ALA A 136 -1.25 4.78 6.84
N SER A 137 -0.31 5.72 6.72
CA SER A 137 1.04 5.43 6.25
C SER A 137 2.10 6.28 6.94
N HIS A 138 3.29 5.72 7.05
CA HIS A 138 4.47 6.41 7.54
C HIS A 138 5.66 6.08 6.65
N TRP A 139 6.24 7.12 6.08
CA TRP A 139 7.44 7.08 5.25
C TRP A 139 8.55 7.82 5.98
N SER A 140 9.66 7.17 6.26
CA SER A 140 10.80 7.83 6.93
C SER A 140 12.13 7.41 6.32
N PRO A 141 13.08 8.34 6.11
CA PRO A 141 14.40 8.00 5.60
C PRO A 141 15.11 6.97 6.48
N VAL A 142 15.84 6.05 5.83
CA VAL A 142 16.83 5.21 6.50
C VAL A 142 18.10 6.03 6.69
N SER A 143 18.90 5.76 7.72
CA SER A 143 20.18 6.43 7.93
C SER A 143 21.07 6.31 6.67
N GLY A 144 21.54 7.43 6.16
CA GLY A 144 22.27 7.52 4.89
C GLY A 144 21.42 7.59 3.63
N GLY A 145 20.10 7.42 3.74
CA GLY A 145 19.15 7.66 2.65
C GLY A 145 18.52 9.05 2.73
N SER A 146 17.85 9.43 1.66
CA SER A 146 17.09 10.69 1.56
C SER A 146 15.61 10.44 1.45
N GLY A 147 14.79 11.31 2.02
CA GLY A 147 13.37 11.45 1.74
C GLY A 147 13.12 12.52 0.70
N THR A 148 11.86 12.81 0.43
CA THR A 148 11.46 13.95 -0.42
C THR A 148 11.64 15.26 0.32
N THR A 149 11.83 16.34 -0.42
CA THR A 149 11.77 17.70 0.13
C THR A 149 10.30 18.05 0.38
N GLN A 150 10.01 18.62 1.55
CA GLN A 150 8.68 19.15 1.80
C GLN A 150 8.46 20.41 0.96
N THR A 151 7.43 20.40 0.13
CA THR A 151 7.11 21.53 -0.77
C THR A 151 5.95 22.38 -0.27
N THR A 152 5.15 21.88 0.67
CA THR A 152 4.03 22.62 1.27
C THR A 152 3.98 22.39 2.77
N LEU A 153 3.76 23.49 3.50
CA LEU A 153 3.33 23.46 4.90
C LEU A 153 1.80 23.57 4.90
N ASN A 154 1.13 22.58 5.46
CA ASN A 154 -0.32 22.68 5.70
C ASN A 154 -0.56 23.11 7.13
#